data_25194989e3913b2b75d5b18f7915174b
#
_entry.id   25194989e3913b2b75d5b18f7915174b
#
_cell.length_a   1.000
_cell.length_b   1.000
_cell.length_c   1.000
_cell.angle_alpha   90.00
_cell.angle_beta   90.00
_cell.angle_gamma   90.00
#
_symmetry.space_group_name_H-M   'P 1'
#
loop_
_entity.id
_entity.type
_entity.pdbx_description
1 polymer ?
#
loop_
_entity_poly.entity_id
_entity_poly.type
_entity_poly.pdbx_seq_one_letter_code
_entity_poly.pdbx_strand_id
1 'polypeptide(L)'
;MMTTFELVRAKAEAAHKAACALGVVSAAVKNKALLAMADALLAKTDFIIEANDRDMQAARENGMKESMQDRLRLTPERIEGMAEGLRQVAALPDPVGNVIGGQTLANGLKITKVRVPLGVIGIIYEARPNVTADAIGLCLKSGNAVVLKGGSEAMQSNMAVAGVLTEAAEAAGIPQGAIQFIDTADRAAVTALIKLNDFVDVVIPRGGAGLIKAVVQNATVPVIETGSGVCHTYVDVAADCAMARKIAFNAKVQRPSVCNAMETLLVHKDVAGKFLPQMLDEYFKAGVQIFGCPATQEFDERVQPATEEDWATEYGDLRLSVKIVEDIDEALEHIAKYGTKHSECIVTEDYNAARKFQDCVDAAAVYVNASTRFTDGFEFGFGAEIGISTQKLHARGPMALPELTSYKFLINGSGQTRG
;
A
#
# COMPACT_ATOMS: atom_id res chain seq x y z
N MET A 1 2.82 36.50 -9.16
CA MET A 1 3.25 35.13 -8.74
C MET A 1 2.07 34.19 -8.92
N MET A 2 2.32 32.99 -9.41
CA MET A 2 1.31 31.95 -9.51
C MET A 2 0.89 31.52 -8.11
N THR A 3 -0.40 31.39 -7.85
CA THR A 3 -0.92 30.85 -6.57
C THR A 3 -0.64 29.35 -6.48
N THR A 4 -0.67 28.78 -5.27
CA THR A 4 -0.52 27.34 -5.06
C THR A 4 -1.58 26.55 -5.85
N PHE A 5 -2.80 27.04 -5.92
CA PHE A 5 -3.87 26.40 -6.71
C PHE A 5 -3.56 26.41 -8.21
N GLU A 6 -3.12 27.55 -8.76
CA GLU A 6 -2.75 27.65 -10.18
C GLU A 6 -1.57 26.75 -10.55
N LEU A 7 -0.57 26.62 -9.65
CA LEU A 7 0.55 25.71 -9.83
C LEU A 7 0.06 24.26 -9.93
N VAL A 8 -0.74 23.82 -8.96
CA VAL A 8 -1.25 22.43 -8.91
C VAL A 8 -2.15 22.14 -10.11
N ARG A 9 -3.01 23.09 -10.47
CA ARG A 9 -3.88 22.98 -11.66
C ARG A 9 -3.06 22.84 -12.93
N ALA A 10 -2.04 23.67 -13.14
CA ALA A 10 -1.20 23.61 -14.34
C ALA A 10 -0.50 22.24 -14.49
N LYS A 11 0.01 21.68 -13.37
CA LYS A 11 0.62 20.35 -13.36
C LYS A 11 -0.41 19.24 -13.64
N ALA A 12 -1.58 19.29 -13.02
CA ALA A 12 -2.66 18.32 -13.27
C ALA A 12 -3.16 18.39 -14.72
N GLU A 13 -3.29 19.59 -15.29
CA GLU A 13 -3.68 19.78 -16.68
C GLU A 13 -2.62 19.23 -17.66
N ALA A 14 -1.32 19.39 -17.37
CA ALA A 14 -0.26 18.80 -18.17
C ALA A 14 -0.31 17.27 -18.14
N ALA A 15 -0.51 16.67 -16.96
CA ALA A 15 -0.67 15.22 -16.81
C ALA A 15 -1.92 14.72 -17.58
N HIS A 16 -3.04 15.43 -17.49
CA HIS A 16 -4.28 15.09 -18.18
C HIS A 16 -4.10 15.10 -19.71
N LYS A 17 -3.43 16.10 -20.26
CA LYS A 17 -3.11 16.16 -21.70
C LYS A 17 -2.21 14.99 -22.14
N ALA A 18 -1.26 14.58 -21.30
CA ALA A 18 -0.36 13.47 -21.61
C ALA A 18 -1.02 12.10 -21.47
N ALA A 19 -2.02 11.94 -20.59
CA ALA A 19 -2.63 10.65 -20.24
C ALA A 19 -3.22 9.92 -21.45
N CYS A 20 -3.89 10.64 -22.37
CA CYS A 20 -4.48 10.03 -23.56
C CYS A 20 -3.42 9.39 -24.47
N ALA A 21 -2.31 10.10 -24.71
CA ALA A 21 -1.21 9.58 -25.52
C ALA A 21 -0.48 8.43 -24.80
N LEU A 22 -0.28 8.54 -23.48
CA LEU A 22 0.37 7.50 -22.68
C LEU A 22 -0.45 6.19 -22.66
N GLY A 23 -1.79 6.29 -22.61
CA GLY A 23 -2.69 5.14 -22.55
C GLY A 23 -2.61 4.21 -23.79
N VAL A 24 -2.00 4.67 -24.89
CA VAL A 24 -1.79 3.88 -26.11
C VAL A 24 -0.33 3.59 -26.39
N VAL A 25 0.59 3.98 -25.51
CA VAL A 25 2.02 3.65 -25.62
C VAL A 25 2.20 2.13 -25.46
N SER A 26 2.99 1.54 -26.36
CA SER A 26 3.26 0.11 -26.34
C SER A 26 4.04 -0.35 -25.10
N ALA A 27 3.82 -1.60 -24.69
CA ALA A 27 4.58 -2.22 -23.59
C ALA A 27 6.09 -2.13 -23.79
N ALA A 28 6.57 -2.25 -25.06
CA ALA A 28 7.99 -2.14 -25.38
C ALA A 28 8.57 -0.77 -25.03
N VAL A 29 7.85 0.31 -25.34
CA VAL A 29 8.29 1.68 -25.01
C VAL A 29 8.24 1.91 -23.51
N LYS A 30 7.16 1.47 -22.82
CA LYS A 30 7.07 1.56 -21.36
C LYS A 30 8.20 0.80 -20.66
N ASN A 31 8.52 -0.41 -21.11
CA ASN A 31 9.63 -1.20 -20.55
C ASN A 31 10.98 -0.52 -20.80
N LYS A 32 11.22 -0.01 -22.01
CA LYS A 32 12.43 0.76 -22.32
C LYS A 32 12.58 1.98 -21.41
N ALA A 33 11.50 2.70 -21.16
CA ALA A 33 11.50 3.86 -20.28
C ALA A 33 11.83 3.47 -18.83
N LEU A 34 11.20 2.42 -18.29
CA LEU A 34 11.48 1.92 -16.94
C LEU A 34 12.94 1.50 -16.76
N LEU A 35 13.52 0.81 -17.74
CA LEU A 35 14.93 0.43 -17.71
C LEU A 35 15.85 1.66 -17.79
N ALA A 36 15.55 2.62 -18.66
CA ALA A 36 16.30 3.87 -18.74
C ALA A 36 16.22 4.68 -17.44
N MET A 37 15.06 4.71 -16.79
CA MET A 37 14.87 5.33 -15.48
C MET A 37 15.71 4.65 -14.39
N ALA A 38 15.76 3.31 -14.38
CA ALA A 38 16.59 2.55 -13.45
C ALA A 38 18.08 2.89 -13.62
N ASP A 39 18.56 2.92 -14.86
CA ASP A 39 19.95 3.26 -15.17
C ASP A 39 20.26 4.73 -14.83
N ALA A 40 19.32 5.66 -15.04
CA ALA A 40 19.48 7.06 -14.69
C ALA A 40 19.57 7.28 -13.17
N LEU A 41 18.80 6.52 -12.33
CA LEU A 41 18.94 6.57 -10.87
C LEU A 41 20.36 6.22 -10.44
N LEU A 42 20.93 5.14 -10.99
CA LEU A 42 22.29 4.71 -10.68
C LEU A 42 23.34 5.72 -11.16
N ALA A 43 23.16 6.25 -12.36
CA ALA A 43 24.09 7.25 -12.91
C ALA A 43 24.04 8.60 -12.15
N LYS A 44 22.96 8.90 -11.46
CA LYS A 44 22.74 10.15 -10.72
C LYS A 44 22.71 9.95 -9.19
N THR A 45 23.23 8.84 -8.69
CA THR A 45 23.25 8.49 -7.27
C THR A 45 23.78 9.64 -6.40
N ASP A 46 24.95 10.19 -6.73
CA ASP A 46 25.57 11.26 -5.94
C ASP A 46 24.70 12.54 -5.91
N PHE A 47 24.10 12.91 -7.02
CA PHE A 47 23.18 14.05 -7.12
C PHE A 47 21.93 13.86 -6.22
N ILE A 48 21.38 12.65 -6.20
CA ILE A 48 20.21 12.31 -5.38
C ILE A 48 20.59 12.31 -3.89
N ILE A 49 21.76 11.76 -3.54
CA ILE A 49 22.26 11.74 -2.16
C ILE A 49 22.51 13.16 -1.67
N GLU A 50 23.13 14.03 -2.48
CA GLU A 50 23.34 15.44 -2.09
C GLU A 50 22.00 16.16 -1.81
N ALA A 51 20.96 15.89 -2.59
CA ALA A 51 19.62 16.41 -2.32
C ALA A 51 19.02 15.83 -1.03
N ASN A 52 19.24 14.54 -0.77
CA ASN A 52 18.78 13.88 0.45
C ASN A 52 19.51 14.38 1.70
N ASP A 53 20.79 14.68 1.60
CA ASP A 53 21.56 15.23 2.72
C ASP A 53 21.00 16.58 3.19
N ARG A 54 20.52 17.43 2.28
CA ARG A 54 19.83 18.68 2.62
C ARG A 54 18.54 18.42 3.41
N ASP A 55 17.72 17.45 2.98
CA ASP A 55 16.50 17.07 3.72
C ASP A 55 16.86 16.45 5.07
N MET A 56 17.89 15.61 5.14
CA MET A 56 18.37 14.97 6.38
C MET A 56 18.92 15.99 7.38
N GLN A 57 19.61 17.01 6.91
CA GLN A 57 20.08 18.10 7.76
C GLN A 57 18.89 18.86 8.36
N ALA A 58 17.93 19.28 7.53
CA ALA A 58 16.72 19.97 7.98
C ALA A 58 15.89 19.09 8.96
N ALA A 59 15.81 17.79 8.72
CA ALA A 59 15.12 16.84 9.62
C ALA A 59 15.76 16.79 11.01
N ARG A 60 17.10 16.78 11.10
CA ARG A 60 17.84 16.80 12.37
C ARG A 60 17.62 18.13 13.11
N GLU A 61 17.76 19.24 12.41
CA GLU A 61 17.57 20.60 12.97
C GLU A 61 16.15 20.79 13.53
N ASN A 62 15.13 20.20 12.87
CA ASN A 62 13.75 20.21 13.29
C ASN A 62 13.39 19.15 14.34
N GLY A 63 14.35 18.38 14.85
CA GLY A 63 14.13 17.38 15.91
C GLY A 63 13.28 16.18 15.46
N MET A 64 13.33 15.80 14.18
CA MET A 64 12.61 14.63 13.68
C MET A 64 13.05 13.35 14.40
N LYS A 65 12.10 12.50 14.77
CA LYS A 65 12.38 11.20 15.42
C LYS A 65 13.30 10.33 14.55
N GLU A 66 14.20 9.58 15.17
CA GLU A 66 15.20 8.75 14.47
C GLU A 66 14.56 7.73 13.50
N SER A 67 13.45 7.10 13.88
CA SER A 67 12.68 6.19 13.02
C SER A 67 12.14 6.86 11.76
N MET A 68 11.79 8.14 11.82
CA MET A 68 11.36 8.91 10.67
C MET A 68 12.54 9.36 9.82
N GLN A 69 13.67 9.71 10.45
CA GLN A 69 14.92 10.02 9.74
C GLN A 69 15.42 8.79 8.95
N ASP A 70 15.31 7.58 9.51
CA ASP A 70 15.68 6.36 8.79
C ASP A 70 14.79 6.16 7.53
N ARG A 71 13.50 6.45 7.61
CA ARG A 71 12.59 6.39 6.45
C ARG A 71 12.93 7.41 5.37
N LEU A 72 13.42 8.59 5.77
CA LEU A 72 13.80 9.69 4.88
C LEU A 72 15.14 9.43 4.19
N ARG A 73 16.06 8.78 4.88
CA ARG A 73 17.45 8.60 4.43
C ARG A 73 17.52 7.77 3.16
N LEU A 74 18.24 8.27 2.16
CA LEU A 74 18.71 7.52 1.00
C LEU A 74 20.18 7.15 1.17
N THR A 75 20.53 5.95 0.73
CA THR A 75 21.91 5.47 0.59
C THR A 75 22.09 4.93 -0.83
N PRO A 76 23.34 4.69 -1.29
CA PRO A 76 23.55 4.06 -2.60
C PRO A 76 22.78 2.75 -2.75
N GLU A 77 22.75 1.91 -1.71
CA GLU A 77 22.04 0.63 -1.70
C GLU A 77 20.51 0.82 -1.80
N ARG A 78 19.97 1.85 -1.14
CA ARG A 78 18.52 2.17 -1.24
C ARG A 78 18.16 2.69 -2.64
N ILE A 79 19.05 3.46 -3.27
CA ILE A 79 18.87 3.91 -4.67
C ILE A 79 18.99 2.75 -5.64
N GLU A 80 19.94 1.83 -5.42
CA GLU A 80 20.03 0.57 -6.16
C GLU A 80 18.73 -0.25 -6.02
N GLY A 81 18.18 -0.34 -4.82
CA GLY A 81 16.88 -0.98 -4.57
C GLY A 81 15.74 -0.33 -5.35
N MET A 82 15.70 1.01 -5.46
CA MET A 82 14.72 1.71 -6.27
C MET A 82 14.89 1.39 -7.78
N ALA A 83 16.13 1.35 -8.28
CA ALA A 83 16.43 0.99 -9.65
C ALA A 83 16.03 -0.46 -9.95
N GLU A 84 16.30 -1.38 -9.03
CA GLU A 84 15.90 -2.78 -9.16
C GLU A 84 14.36 -2.91 -9.15
N GLY A 85 13.65 -2.17 -8.31
CA GLY A 85 12.19 -2.10 -8.32
C GLY A 85 11.63 -1.70 -9.69
N LEU A 86 12.22 -0.70 -10.35
CA LEU A 86 11.82 -0.30 -11.70
C LEU A 86 12.10 -1.39 -12.74
N ARG A 87 13.21 -2.14 -12.63
CA ARG A 87 13.50 -3.29 -13.49
C ARG A 87 12.50 -4.42 -13.32
N GLN A 88 12.12 -4.69 -12.08
CA GLN A 88 11.09 -5.69 -11.77
C GLN A 88 9.73 -5.29 -12.35
N VAL A 89 9.32 -4.02 -12.19
CA VAL A 89 8.09 -3.50 -12.81
C VAL A 89 8.17 -3.60 -14.35
N ALA A 90 9.32 -3.33 -14.97
CA ALA A 90 9.50 -3.50 -16.42
C ALA A 90 9.27 -4.95 -16.86
N ALA A 91 9.69 -5.93 -16.06
CA ALA A 91 9.53 -7.36 -16.36
C ALA A 91 8.09 -7.88 -16.18
N LEU A 92 7.24 -7.18 -15.42
CA LEU A 92 5.84 -7.57 -15.24
C LEU A 92 5.04 -7.50 -16.55
N PRO A 93 4.01 -8.35 -16.72
CA PRO A 93 3.06 -8.23 -17.82
C PRO A 93 2.37 -6.86 -17.83
N ASP A 94 2.23 -6.27 -19.01
CA ASP A 94 1.46 -5.04 -19.17
C ASP A 94 -0.04 -5.35 -19.06
N PRO A 95 -0.79 -4.72 -18.14
CA PRO A 95 -2.22 -4.99 -18.00
C PRO A 95 -3.06 -4.32 -19.08
N VAL A 96 -2.56 -3.26 -19.72
CA VAL A 96 -3.35 -2.47 -20.70
C VAL A 96 -3.62 -3.28 -21.95
N GLY A 97 -4.89 -3.33 -22.34
CA GLY A 97 -5.35 -4.10 -23.49
C GLY A 97 -5.68 -5.57 -23.19
N ASN A 98 -5.40 -6.06 -21.98
CA ASN A 98 -5.75 -7.43 -21.61
C ASN A 98 -7.28 -7.64 -21.69
N VAL A 99 -7.68 -8.70 -22.39
CA VAL A 99 -9.07 -9.13 -22.47
C VAL A 99 -9.44 -9.87 -21.18
N ILE A 100 -10.41 -9.33 -20.46
CA ILE A 100 -10.89 -9.88 -19.18
C ILE A 100 -12.27 -10.52 -19.28
N GLY A 101 -12.85 -10.55 -20.46
CA GLY A 101 -14.12 -11.21 -20.77
C GLY A 101 -14.69 -10.79 -22.12
N GLY A 102 -15.66 -11.53 -22.60
CA GLY A 102 -16.36 -11.21 -23.84
C GLY A 102 -17.43 -12.23 -24.18
N GLN A 103 -18.33 -11.84 -25.11
CA GLN A 103 -19.41 -12.70 -25.60
C GLN A 103 -19.88 -12.23 -26.99
N THR A 104 -20.49 -13.14 -27.71
CA THR A 104 -21.25 -12.81 -28.93
C THR A 104 -22.75 -12.89 -28.60
N LEU A 105 -23.48 -11.79 -28.83
CA LEU A 105 -24.92 -11.74 -28.61
C LEU A 105 -25.69 -12.48 -29.71
N ALA A 106 -26.94 -12.83 -29.43
CA ALA A 106 -27.80 -13.51 -30.40
C ALA A 106 -28.02 -12.71 -31.72
N ASN A 107 -27.91 -11.37 -31.65
CA ASN A 107 -27.97 -10.49 -32.82
C ASN A 107 -26.64 -10.35 -33.57
N GLY A 108 -25.58 -11.07 -33.16
CA GLY A 108 -24.27 -11.05 -33.78
C GLY A 108 -23.31 -9.97 -33.28
N LEU A 109 -23.71 -9.08 -32.36
CA LEU A 109 -22.77 -8.14 -31.73
C LEU A 109 -21.72 -8.89 -30.93
N LYS A 110 -20.44 -8.57 -31.17
CA LYS A 110 -19.32 -9.09 -30.40
C LYS A 110 -18.90 -8.05 -29.35
N ILE A 111 -19.01 -8.40 -28.07
CA ILE A 111 -18.64 -7.55 -26.94
C ILE A 111 -17.36 -8.13 -26.34
N THR A 112 -16.33 -7.28 -26.23
CA THR A 112 -15.06 -7.63 -25.58
C THR A 112 -14.80 -6.64 -24.45
N LYS A 113 -14.53 -7.12 -23.25
CA LYS A 113 -14.15 -6.31 -22.08
C LYS A 113 -12.64 -6.28 -21.97
N VAL A 114 -12.03 -5.10 -22.07
CA VAL A 114 -10.57 -4.94 -22.05
C VAL A 114 -10.12 -3.97 -20.95
N ARG A 115 -8.95 -4.22 -20.36
CA ARG A 115 -8.36 -3.31 -19.39
C ARG A 115 -7.86 -2.04 -20.05
N VAL A 116 -8.06 -0.91 -19.37
CA VAL A 116 -7.59 0.42 -19.77
C VAL A 116 -7.00 1.13 -18.55
N PRO A 117 -6.08 2.10 -18.72
CA PRO A 117 -5.59 2.92 -17.61
C PRO A 117 -6.74 3.61 -16.86
N LEU A 118 -6.54 3.95 -15.61
CA LEU A 118 -7.45 4.83 -14.86
C LEU A 118 -7.44 6.26 -15.43
N GLY A 119 -6.27 6.73 -15.88
CA GLY A 119 -6.08 8.07 -16.43
C GLY A 119 -4.95 8.83 -15.73
N VAL A 120 -5.29 9.85 -14.95
CA VAL A 120 -4.36 10.62 -14.11
C VAL A 120 -4.50 10.20 -12.66
N ILE A 121 -3.41 9.73 -12.07
CA ILE A 121 -3.36 9.32 -10.66
C ILE A 121 -2.63 10.39 -9.84
N GLY A 122 -3.31 11.00 -8.87
CA GLY A 122 -2.71 11.85 -7.86
C GLY A 122 -2.17 10.98 -6.70
N ILE A 123 -0.88 11.09 -6.36
CA ILE A 123 -0.30 10.34 -5.23
C ILE A 123 0.21 11.33 -4.19
N ILE A 124 -0.33 11.24 -2.98
CA ILE A 124 0.02 12.10 -1.84
C ILE A 124 0.72 11.23 -0.81
N TYR A 125 1.99 11.54 -0.48
CA TYR A 125 2.79 10.68 0.39
C TYR A 125 3.69 11.46 1.34
N GLU A 126 4.03 10.83 2.46
CA GLU A 126 4.90 11.38 3.51
C GLU A 126 6.35 10.90 3.32
N ALA A 127 7.23 11.23 4.25
CA ALA A 127 8.69 11.04 4.32
C ALA A 127 9.24 9.68 3.82
N ARG A 128 9.06 9.37 2.52
CA ARG A 128 9.56 8.14 1.88
C ARG A 128 9.98 8.41 0.43
N PRO A 129 11.20 8.88 0.17
CA PRO A 129 11.64 9.22 -1.19
C PRO A 129 11.55 8.07 -2.20
N ASN A 130 11.68 6.81 -1.75
CA ASN A 130 11.51 5.63 -2.60
C ASN A 130 10.11 5.53 -3.22
N VAL A 131 9.07 6.01 -2.53
CA VAL A 131 7.69 5.99 -3.05
C VAL A 131 7.58 6.80 -4.35
N THR A 132 8.42 7.81 -4.55
CA THR A 132 8.48 8.56 -5.80
C THR A 132 8.78 7.65 -7.00
N ALA A 133 9.78 6.78 -6.89
CA ALA A 133 10.15 5.86 -7.96
C ALA A 133 9.12 4.75 -8.16
N ASP A 134 8.63 4.16 -7.07
CA ASP A 134 7.61 3.10 -7.10
C ASP A 134 6.33 3.61 -7.76
N ALA A 135 5.87 4.79 -7.37
CA ALA A 135 4.66 5.43 -7.89
C ALA A 135 4.78 5.74 -9.39
N ILE A 136 5.90 6.36 -9.81
CA ILE A 136 6.16 6.65 -11.23
C ILE A 136 6.20 5.35 -12.03
N GLY A 137 6.95 4.36 -11.57
CA GLY A 137 7.13 3.08 -12.27
C GLY A 137 5.81 2.35 -12.50
N LEU A 138 5.02 2.19 -11.44
CA LEU A 138 3.72 1.50 -11.49
C LEU A 138 2.69 2.26 -12.34
N CYS A 139 2.62 3.59 -12.21
CA CYS A 139 1.71 4.41 -13.01
C CYS A 139 2.07 4.33 -14.50
N LEU A 140 3.34 4.53 -14.88
CA LEU A 140 3.75 4.45 -16.28
C LEU A 140 3.53 3.07 -16.88
N LYS A 141 3.86 2.00 -16.15
CA LYS A 141 3.65 0.63 -16.64
C LYS A 141 2.18 0.32 -16.88
N SER A 142 1.29 0.79 -16.01
CA SER A 142 -0.15 0.66 -16.16
C SER A 142 -0.80 1.69 -17.10
N GLY A 143 0.03 2.55 -17.75
CA GLY A 143 -0.42 3.52 -18.75
C GLY A 143 -1.04 4.78 -18.17
N ASN A 144 -0.84 5.07 -16.89
CA ASN A 144 -1.37 6.23 -16.19
C ASN A 144 -0.37 7.37 -16.12
N ALA A 145 -0.81 8.59 -16.35
CA ALA A 145 -0.06 9.77 -15.95
C ALA A 145 -0.14 9.94 -14.43
N VAL A 146 0.88 10.57 -13.83
CA VAL A 146 0.98 10.69 -12.38
C VAL A 146 1.27 12.11 -11.94
N VAL A 147 0.56 12.57 -10.91
CA VAL A 147 0.80 13.84 -10.22
C VAL A 147 1.19 13.54 -8.77
N LEU A 148 2.45 13.82 -8.44
CA LEU A 148 3.06 13.48 -7.16
C LEU A 148 3.04 14.69 -6.22
N LYS A 149 2.63 14.48 -4.98
CA LYS A 149 2.76 15.44 -3.88
C LYS A 149 3.38 14.76 -2.67
N GLY A 150 4.70 14.86 -2.56
CA GLY A 150 5.45 14.39 -1.40
C GLY A 150 5.35 15.34 -0.19
N GLY A 151 5.70 14.82 0.98
CA GLY A 151 5.84 15.61 2.20
C GLY A 151 6.93 16.66 2.09
N SER A 152 6.78 17.75 2.86
CA SER A 152 7.76 18.85 2.89
C SER A 152 9.12 18.46 3.40
N GLU A 153 9.18 17.44 4.25
CA GLU A 153 10.39 16.90 4.86
C GLU A 153 11.31 16.15 3.88
N ALA A 154 10.79 15.73 2.72
CA ALA A 154 11.53 15.01 1.69
C ALA A 154 11.55 15.78 0.34
N MET A 155 11.35 17.08 0.37
CA MET A 155 11.11 17.87 -0.84
C MET A 155 12.29 17.82 -1.81
N GLN A 156 13.52 18.02 -1.33
CA GLN A 156 14.71 18.05 -2.19
C GLN A 156 14.97 16.66 -2.79
N SER A 157 14.86 15.61 -1.98
CA SER A 157 15.01 14.22 -2.41
C SER A 157 13.99 13.84 -3.47
N ASN A 158 12.71 14.16 -3.22
CA ASN A 158 11.62 13.82 -4.14
C ASN A 158 11.74 14.57 -5.47
N MET A 159 12.13 15.85 -5.44
CA MET A 159 12.39 16.66 -6.64
C MET A 159 13.54 16.08 -7.46
N ALA A 160 14.64 15.69 -6.81
CA ALA A 160 15.80 15.11 -7.48
C ALA A 160 15.43 13.78 -8.15
N VAL A 161 14.77 12.87 -7.41
CA VAL A 161 14.32 11.57 -7.94
C VAL A 161 13.33 11.77 -9.09
N ALA A 162 12.27 12.58 -8.89
CA ALA A 162 11.26 12.81 -9.92
C ALA A 162 11.85 13.46 -11.17
N GLY A 163 12.78 14.41 -11.03
CA GLY A 163 13.46 15.05 -12.13
C GLY A 163 14.29 14.09 -12.98
N VAL A 164 15.12 13.26 -12.31
CA VAL A 164 15.93 12.22 -12.98
C VAL A 164 15.06 11.21 -13.74
N LEU A 165 13.98 10.76 -13.12
CA LEU A 165 13.06 9.79 -13.72
C LEU A 165 12.27 10.39 -14.88
N THR A 166 11.81 11.63 -14.76
CA THR A 166 11.07 12.34 -15.82
C THR A 166 11.93 12.50 -17.07
N GLU A 167 13.16 13.02 -16.91
CA GLU A 167 14.11 13.21 -18.04
C GLU A 167 14.37 11.88 -18.77
N ALA A 168 14.66 10.81 -18.02
CA ALA A 168 14.94 9.50 -18.59
C ALA A 168 13.71 8.89 -19.30
N ALA A 169 12.53 9.05 -18.73
CA ALA A 169 11.28 8.53 -19.29
C ALA A 169 10.92 9.24 -20.61
N GLU A 170 10.98 10.58 -20.63
CA GLU A 170 10.70 11.37 -21.84
C GLU A 170 11.70 11.08 -22.95
N ALA A 171 12.99 10.97 -22.63
CA ALA A 171 14.03 10.58 -23.59
C ALA A 171 13.81 9.16 -24.17
N ALA A 172 13.16 8.27 -23.42
CA ALA A 172 12.82 6.91 -23.86
C ALA A 172 11.50 6.82 -24.66
N GLY A 173 10.74 7.92 -24.77
CA GLY A 173 9.51 8.00 -25.58
C GLY A 173 8.21 8.08 -24.79
N ILE A 174 8.25 8.31 -23.48
CA ILE A 174 7.06 8.63 -22.69
C ILE A 174 6.60 10.06 -23.05
N PRO A 175 5.30 10.29 -23.23
CA PRO A 175 4.78 11.64 -23.53
C PRO A 175 5.18 12.66 -22.48
N GLN A 176 5.63 13.82 -22.93
CA GLN A 176 5.97 14.94 -22.06
C GLN A 176 4.78 15.33 -21.19
N GLY A 177 5.03 15.54 -19.92
CA GLY A 177 4.02 15.91 -18.94
C GLY A 177 3.34 14.72 -18.26
N ALA A 178 3.62 13.47 -18.66
CA ALA A 178 3.03 12.28 -18.01
C ALA A 178 3.45 12.12 -16.54
N ILE A 179 4.60 12.67 -16.15
CA ILE A 179 5.10 12.67 -14.77
C ILE A 179 5.11 14.13 -14.29
N GLN A 180 4.37 14.43 -13.23
CA GLN A 180 4.33 15.74 -12.61
C GLN A 180 4.65 15.65 -11.13
N PHE A 181 5.53 16.50 -10.64
CA PHE A 181 5.82 16.65 -9.21
C PHE A 181 5.42 18.06 -8.75
N ILE A 182 4.64 18.14 -7.67
CA ILE A 182 4.20 19.41 -7.05
C ILE A 182 5.30 19.88 -6.09
N ASP A 183 6.07 20.87 -6.53
CA ASP A 183 7.28 21.40 -5.90
C ASP A 183 7.02 22.54 -4.92
N THR A 184 6.04 22.38 -4.04
CA THR A 184 5.73 23.34 -2.97
C THR A 184 5.53 22.63 -1.63
N ALA A 185 6.00 23.25 -0.56
CA ALA A 185 5.78 22.81 0.82
C ALA A 185 4.38 23.18 1.35
N ASP A 186 3.64 24.04 0.63
CA ASP A 186 2.33 24.50 1.04
C ASP A 186 1.32 23.34 1.11
N ARG A 187 0.71 23.17 2.27
CA ARG A 187 -0.35 22.16 2.50
C ARG A 187 -1.60 22.42 1.66
N ALA A 188 -1.84 23.66 1.24
CA ALA A 188 -2.94 24.02 0.33
C ALA A 188 -2.85 23.25 -1.01
N ALA A 189 -1.65 22.82 -1.42
CA ALA A 189 -1.46 21.99 -2.62
C ALA A 189 -2.17 20.64 -2.54
N VAL A 190 -2.22 20.01 -1.36
CA VAL A 190 -3.00 18.78 -1.15
C VAL A 190 -4.48 19.04 -1.33
N THR A 191 -4.99 20.11 -0.68
CA THR A 191 -6.40 20.51 -0.79
C THR A 191 -6.79 20.86 -2.23
N ALA A 192 -5.89 21.49 -2.98
CA ALA A 192 -6.11 21.76 -4.39
C ALA A 192 -6.19 20.46 -5.21
N LEU A 193 -5.18 19.58 -5.07
CA LEU A 193 -5.08 18.34 -5.86
C LEU A 193 -6.31 17.43 -5.71
N ILE A 194 -6.80 17.24 -4.49
CA ILE A 194 -7.93 16.36 -4.19
C ILE A 194 -9.30 16.89 -4.65
N LYS A 195 -9.34 18.09 -5.26
CA LYS A 195 -10.55 18.74 -5.77
C LYS A 195 -10.52 19.01 -7.28
N LEU A 196 -9.48 18.58 -7.98
CA LEU A 196 -9.32 18.80 -9.43
C LEU A 196 -9.94 17.68 -10.27
N ASN A 197 -11.23 17.43 -10.10
CA ASN A 197 -11.98 16.38 -10.80
C ASN A 197 -11.88 16.45 -12.34
N ASP A 198 -11.67 17.64 -12.91
CA ASP A 198 -11.57 17.83 -14.36
C ASP A 198 -10.24 17.28 -14.92
N PHE A 199 -9.22 17.07 -14.08
CA PHE A 199 -7.87 16.72 -14.50
C PHE A 199 -7.28 15.50 -13.80
N VAL A 200 -7.85 15.07 -12.68
CA VAL A 200 -7.38 13.95 -11.87
C VAL A 200 -8.49 12.94 -11.70
N ASP A 201 -8.25 11.70 -12.11
CA ASP A 201 -9.26 10.64 -12.10
C ASP A 201 -9.36 9.94 -10.74
N VAL A 202 -8.23 9.82 -10.04
CA VAL A 202 -8.17 9.16 -8.73
C VAL A 202 -6.99 9.69 -7.90
N VAL A 203 -7.15 9.69 -6.59
CA VAL A 203 -6.07 10.03 -5.63
C VAL A 203 -5.77 8.82 -4.74
N ILE A 204 -4.49 8.56 -4.52
CA ILE A 204 -4.00 7.50 -3.62
C ILE A 204 -3.16 8.15 -2.51
N PRO A 205 -3.69 8.33 -1.30
CA PRO A 205 -2.90 8.80 -0.16
C PRO A 205 -2.03 7.67 0.40
N ARG A 206 -0.75 7.99 0.74
CA ARG A 206 0.26 7.09 1.31
C ARG A 206 0.92 7.72 2.53
N GLY A 207 0.42 7.46 3.72
CA GLY A 207 0.94 8.06 4.94
C GLY A 207 0.23 7.55 6.18
N GLY A 208 0.37 8.27 7.28
CA GLY A 208 -0.33 7.94 8.53
C GLY A 208 -1.84 8.12 8.42
N ALA A 209 -2.58 7.50 9.36
CA ALA A 209 -4.04 7.52 9.41
C ALA A 209 -4.64 8.95 9.34
N GLY A 210 -3.94 9.94 9.92
CA GLY A 210 -4.36 11.34 9.88
C GLY A 210 -4.41 11.92 8.46
N LEU A 211 -3.36 11.68 7.65
CA LEU A 211 -3.32 12.10 6.25
C LEU A 211 -4.42 11.41 5.44
N ILE A 212 -4.54 10.10 5.57
CA ILE A 212 -5.53 9.30 4.82
C ILE A 212 -6.93 9.79 5.14
N LYS A 213 -7.27 9.92 6.43
CA LYS A 213 -8.57 10.44 6.87
C LYS A 213 -8.85 11.85 6.35
N ALA A 214 -7.87 12.75 6.40
CA ALA A 214 -8.02 14.10 5.89
C ALA A 214 -8.29 14.14 4.38
N VAL A 215 -7.59 13.31 3.59
CA VAL A 215 -7.82 13.19 2.15
C VAL A 215 -9.20 12.65 1.87
N VAL A 216 -9.57 11.52 2.47
CA VAL A 216 -10.88 10.85 2.26
C VAL A 216 -12.05 11.77 2.58
N GLN A 217 -11.98 12.50 3.69
CA GLN A 217 -13.07 13.39 4.14
C GLN A 217 -13.22 14.65 3.31
N ASN A 218 -12.17 15.12 2.63
CA ASN A 218 -12.17 16.40 1.93
C ASN A 218 -12.08 16.29 0.41
N ALA A 219 -11.76 15.11 -0.12
CA ALA A 219 -11.64 14.92 -1.55
C ALA A 219 -13.01 14.95 -2.25
N THR A 220 -13.02 15.54 -3.45
CA THR A 220 -14.09 15.36 -4.44
C THR A 220 -13.66 14.44 -5.57
N VAL A 221 -12.35 14.34 -5.81
CA VAL A 221 -11.76 13.30 -6.67
C VAL A 221 -11.91 11.93 -5.96
N PRO A 222 -12.27 10.85 -6.67
CA PRO A 222 -12.28 9.51 -6.09
C PRO A 222 -10.96 9.17 -5.39
N VAL A 223 -11.06 8.50 -4.22
CA VAL A 223 -9.88 8.12 -3.43
C VAL A 223 -9.81 6.61 -3.32
N ILE A 224 -8.63 6.06 -3.59
CA ILE A 224 -8.30 4.67 -3.21
C ILE A 224 -7.49 4.74 -1.92
N GLU A 225 -8.13 4.33 -0.83
CA GLU A 225 -7.49 4.36 0.48
C GLU A 225 -6.45 3.24 0.62
N THR A 226 -5.27 3.59 1.13
CA THR A 226 -4.36 2.61 1.70
C THR A 226 -4.66 2.50 3.19
N GLY A 227 -5.05 1.31 3.65
CA GLY A 227 -5.51 1.13 5.03
C GLY A 227 -4.38 1.16 6.06
N SER A 228 -4.70 1.57 7.29
CA SER A 228 -3.93 1.21 8.48
C SER A 228 -4.18 -0.27 8.82
N GLY A 229 -3.23 -0.94 9.46
CA GLY A 229 -3.30 -2.36 9.72
C GLY A 229 -3.42 -2.68 11.21
N VAL A 230 -4.64 -2.79 11.77
CA VAL A 230 -4.87 -3.49 13.04
C VAL A 230 -5.16 -4.94 12.71
N CYS A 231 -4.08 -5.72 12.52
CA CYS A 231 -4.16 -7.12 12.10
C CYS A 231 -4.22 -8.06 13.31
N HIS A 232 -4.98 -9.16 13.19
CA HIS A 232 -5.13 -10.14 14.25
C HIS A 232 -4.57 -11.50 13.85
N THR A 233 -4.09 -12.24 14.85
CA THR A 233 -3.90 -13.69 14.75
C THR A 233 -4.69 -14.35 15.87
N TYR A 234 -5.61 -15.25 15.51
CA TYR A 234 -6.38 -16.07 16.44
C TYR A 234 -5.78 -17.46 16.53
N VAL A 235 -5.43 -17.88 17.73
CA VAL A 235 -4.97 -19.24 18.04
C VAL A 235 -6.15 -20.03 18.57
N ASP A 236 -6.64 -20.94 17.75
CA ASP A 236 -7.81 -21.77 18.03
C ASP A 236 -7.48 -22.91 19.01
N VAL A 237 -8.52 -23.52 19.60
CA VAL A 237 -8.38 -24.66 20.50
C VAL A 237 -7.67 -25.86 19.85
N ALA A 238 -7.88 -26.05 18.54
CA ALA A 238 -7.26 -27.11 17.74
C ALA A 238 -5.92 -26.69 17.09
N ALA A 239 -5.27 -25.64 17.59
CA ALA A 239 -4.01 -25.19 17.02
C ALA A 239 -2.83 -26.09 17.43
N ASP A 240 -1.94 -26.37 16.47
CA ASP A 240 -0.57 -26.78 16.80
C ASP A 240 0.16 -25.60 17.45
N CYS A 241 0.44 -25.71 18.76
CA CYS A 241 1.08 -24.63 19.50
C CYS A 241 2.48 -24.28 18.99
N ALA A 242 3.23 -25.22 18.42
CA ALA A 242 4.56 -24.95 17.88
C ALA A 242 4.47 -24.14 16.57
N MET A 243 3.53 -24.48 15.70
CA MET A 243 3.21 -23.70 14.50
C MET A 243 2.67 -22.32 14.88
N ALA A 244 1.73 -22.24 15.83
CA ALA A 244 1.13 -20.99 16.28
C ALA A 244 2.19 -20.00 16.82
N ARG A 245 3.16 -20.48 17.63
CA ARG A 245 4.25 -19.61 18.12
C ARG A 245 5.10 -19.06 16.99
N LYS A 246 5.49 -19.87 16.00
CA LYS A 246 6.28 -19.41 14.86
C LYS A 246 5.53 -18.35 14.04
N ILE A 247 4.25 -18.57 13.78
CA ILE A 247 3.40 -17.64 13.02
C ILE A 247 3.24 -16.33 13.80
N ALA A 248 2.82 -16.39 15.06
CA ALA A 248 2.56 -15.22 15.89
C ALA A 248 3.85 -14.41 16.15
N PHE A 249 4.98 -15.08 16.40
CA PHE A 249 6.26 -14.41 16.53
C PHE A 249 6.68 -13.68 15.26
N ASN A 250 6.63 -14.37 14.12
CA ASN A 250 6.94 -13.76 12.82
C ASN A 250 6.01 -12.59 12.51
N ALA A 251 4.71 -12.75 12.75
CA ALA A 251 3.69 -11.73 12.46
C ALA A 251 3.94 -10.41 13.20
N LYS A 252 4.55 -10.44 14.41
CA LYS A 252 4.86 -9.23 15.18
C LYS A 252 6.32 -8.77 15.06
N VAL A 253 7.27 -9.69 15.17
CA VAL A 253 8.69 -9.32 15.44
C VAL A 253 9.49 -9.09 14.17
N GLN A 254 9.14 -9.76 13.05
CA GLN A 254 9.93 -9.71 11.82
C GLN A 254 10.07 -8.28 11.28
N ARG A 255 9.00 -7.48 11.29
CA ARG A 255 9.00 -6.06 10.93
C ARG A 255 7.77 -5.35 11.53
N PRO A 256 7.87 -4.84 12.75
CA PRO A 256 6.69 -4.33 13.47
C PRO A 256 6.10 -3.04 12.90
N SER A 257 6.86 -2.27 12.11
CA SER A 257 6.46 -0.95 11.61
C SER A 257 5.68 -0.95 10.30
N VAL A 258 5.16 -2.10 9.86
CA VAL A 258 4.39 -2.23 8.61
C VAL A 258 2.95 -2.62 8.89
N CYS A 259 2.03 -2.22 8.00
CA CYS A 259 0.58 -2.36 8.18
C CYS A 259 0.06 -3.80 8.26
N ASN A 260 0.81 -4.79 7.77
CA ASN A 260 0.47 -6.21 7.86
C ASN A 260 1.09 -6.91 9.09
N ALA A 261 1.79 -6.17 9.97
CA ALA A 261 2.24 -6.70 11.25
C ALA A 261 1.03 -6.95 12.16
N MET A 262 1.10 -8.02 12.95
CA MET A 262 0.05 -8.31 13.94
C MET A 262 0.07 -7.26 15.05
N GLU A 263 -1.10 -6.72 15.40
CA GLU A 263 -1.28 -5.78 16.49
C GLU A 263 -2.06 -6.37 17.67
N THR A 264 -2.87 -7.40 17.40
CA THR A 264 -3.60 -8.14 18.43
C THR A 264 -3.48 -9.65 18.23
N LEU A 265 -3.12 -10.34 19.31
CA LEU A 265 -3.13 -11.81 19.43
C LEU A 265 -4.35 -12.24 20.24
N LEU A 266 -5.23 -13.02 19.60
CA LEU A 266 -6.39 -13.64 20.25
C LEU A 266 -6.08 -15.10 20.52
N VAL A 267 -6.41 -15.60 21.71
CA VAL A 267 -6.07 -16.97 22.12
C VAL A 267 -7.32 -17.62 22.75
N HIS A 268 -7.72 -18.78 22.21
CA HIS A 268 -8.79 -19.55 22.78
C HIS A 268 -8.47 -19.96 24.22
N LYS A 269 -9.41 -19.84 25.16
CA LYS A 269 -9.20 -20.10 26.60
C LYS A 269 -8.61 -21.48 26.89
N ASP A 270 -9.06 -22.51 26.18
CA ASP A 270 -8.64 -23.92 26.46
C ASP A 270 -7.22 -24.23 25.97
N VAL A 271 -6.65 -23.42 25.07
CA VAL A 271 -5.25 -23.55 24.61
C VAL A 271 -4.30 -22.56 25.30
N ALA A 272 -4.85 -21.54 25.95
CA ALA A 272 -4.08 -20.46 26.57
C ALA A 272 -3.00 -20.98 27.54
N GLY A 273 -3.35 -21.91 28.42
CA GLY A 273 -2.42 -22.49 29.37
C GLY A 273 -1.22 -23.23 28.78
N LYS A 274 -1.35 -23.75 27.55
CA LYS A 274 -0.26 -24.46 26.84
C LYS A 274 0.56 -23.50 25.96
N PHE A 275 -0.08 -22.47 25.44
CA PHE A 275 0.47 -21.60 24.43
C PHE A 275 1.13 -20.35 25.02
N LEU A 276 0.40 -19.59 25.89
CA LEU A 276 0.82 -18.28 26.37
C LEU A 276 2.15 -18.27 27.15
N PRO A 277 2.43 -19.20 28.09
CA PRO A 277 3.65 -19.09 28.89
C PRO A 277 4.93 -19.03 28.04
N GLN A 278 5.01 -19.86 26.99
CA GLN A 278 6.17 -19.88 26.11
C GLN A 278 6.15 -18.70 25.13
N MET A 279 4.96 -18.32 24.61
CA MET A 279 4.84 -17.22 23.66
C MET A 279 5.17 -15.88 24.29
N LEU A 280 4.70 -15.62 25.50
CA LEU A 280 5.01 -14.40 26.26
C LEU A 280 6.51 -14.29 26.54
N ASP A 281 7.15 -15.38 26.95
CA ASP A 281 8.61 -15.40 27.19
C ASP A 281 9.40 -15.10 25.90
N GLU A 282 9.01 -15.67 24.76
CA GLU A 282 9.61 -15.37 23.44
C GLU A 282 9.46 -13.88 23.07
N TYR A 283 8.27 -13.30 23.27
CA TYR A 283 8.01 -11.89 22.99
C TYR A 283 8.81 -10.96 23.90
N PHE A 284 8.86 -11.22 25.20
CA PHE A 284 9.65 -10.40 26.13
C PHE A 284 11.14 -10.47 25.82
N LYS A 285 11.67 -11.64 25.45
CA LYS A 285 13.06 -11.77 24.99
C LYS A 285 13.36 -10.97 23.72
N ALA A 286 12.36 -10.80 22.84
CA ALA A 286 12.45 -9.97 21.66
C ALA A 286 12.19 -8.48 21.91
N GLY A 287 11.94 -8.08 23.17
CA GLY A 287 11.66 -6.69 23.53
C GLY A 287 10.25 -6.20 23.25
N VAL A 288 9.30 -7.11 23.07
CA VAL A 288 7.89 -6.75 22.83
C VAL A 288 7.23 -6.34 24.14
N GLN A 289 6.63 -5.17 24.18
CA GLN A 289 5.76 -4.71 25.26
C GLN A 289 4.35 -5.26 25.05
N ILE A 290 3.80 -5.95 26.07
CA ILE A 290 2.52 -6.65 25.95
C ILE A 290 1.45 -5.98 26.80
N PHE A 291 0.29 -5.72 26.20
CA PHE A 291 -0.93 -5.23 26.84
C PHE A 291 -1.97 -6.35 26.79
N GLY A 292 -2.41 -6.84 27.97
CA GLY A 292 -3.28 -8.01 28.07
C GLY A 292 -4.59 -7.72 28.78
N CYS A 293 -5.63 -8.51 28.41
CA CYS A 293 -6.86 -8.57 29.21
C CYS A 293 -6.57 -9.15 30.61
N PRO A 294 -7.49 -9.03 31.60
CA PRO A 294 -7.22 -9.55 32.95
C PRO A 294 -6.78 -11.02 32.99
N ALA A 295 -7.40 -11.89 32.18
CA ALA A 295 -7.01 -13.30 32.10
C ALA A 295 -5.60 -13.51 31.52
N THR A 296 -5.12 -12.65 30.60
CA THR A 296 -3.76 -12.71 30.07
C THR A 296 -2.74 -12.29 31.13
N GLN A 297 -3.06 -11.31 31.97
CA GLN A 297 -2.19 -10.82 33.04
C GLN A 297 -1.88 -11.89 34.10
N GLU A 298 -2.74 -12.90 34.25
CA GLU A 298 -2.52 -14.01 35.19
C GLU A 298 -1.33 -14.92 34.78
N PHE A 299 -0.90 -14.87 33.51
CA PHE A 299 0.17 -15.70 32.99
C PHE A 299 1.59 -15.13 33.20
N ASP A 300 1.71 -13.80 33.30
CA ASP A 300 3.01 -13.14 33.50
C ASP A 300 2.84 -11.71 34.04
N GLU A 301 3.55 -11.39 35.11
CA GLU A 301 3.48 -10.08 35.78
C GLU A 301 3.99 -8.90 34.93
N ARG A 302 4.74 -9.18 33.86
CA ARG A 302 5.22 -8.17 32.91
C ARG A 302 4.15 -7.70 31.93
N VAL A 303 3.02 -8.40 31.85
CA VAL A 303 1.88 -8.02 30.99
C VAL A 303 1.17 -6.82 31.60
N GLN A 304 1.11 -5.72 30.86
CA GLN A 304 0.42 -4.51 31.27
C GLN A 304 -1.10 -4.63 31.00
N PRO A 305 -1.97 -3.95 31.76
CA PRO A 305 -3.39 -3.96 31.47
C PRO A 305 -3.69 -3.27 30.13
N ALA A 306 -4.40 -3.96 29.27
CA ALA A 306 -4.93 -3.38 28.03
C ALA A 306 -6.16 -2.49 28.32
N THR A 307 -6.22 -1.39 27.60
CA THR A 307 -7.39 -0.48 27.57
C THR A 307 -8.23 -0.73 26.32
N GLU A 308 -9.42 -0.12 26.24
CA GLU A 308 -10.26 -0.21 25.05
C GLU A 308 -9.58 0.38 23.79
N GLU A 309 -8.73 1.39 23.97
CA GLU A 309 -7.97 2.02 22.90
C GLU A 309 -6.88 1.09 22.33
N ASP A 310 -6.27 0.26 23.18
CA ASP A 310 -5.22 -0.67 22.76
C ASP A 310 -5.71 -1.66 21.70
N TRP A 311 -6.97 -2.10 21.80
CA TRP A 311 -7.56 -3.05 20.84
C TRP A 311 -7.73 -2.46 19.42
N ALA A 312 -7.89 -1.15 19.31
CA ALA A 312 -8.05 -0.45 18.04
C ALA A 312 -6.77 0.24 17.55
N THR A 313 -5.65 0.04 18.25
CA THR A 313 -4.40 0.76 17.98
C THR A 313 -3.49 -0.03 17.02
N GLU A 314 -3.10 0.61 15.91
CA GLU A 314 -1.93 0.21 15.13
C GLU A 314 -0.68 0.78 15.81
N TYR A 315 0.00 -0.01 16.60
CA TYR A 315 1.21 0.44 17.33
C TYR A 315 2.37 0.78 16.39
N GLY A 316 2.53 -0.03 15.33
CA GLY A 316 3.65 0.10 14.39
C GLY A 316 5.03 -0.04 15.05
N ASP A 317 5.11 -0.75 16.17
CA ASP A 317 6.28 -0.92 17.02
C ASP A 317 6.26 -2.30 17.70
N LEU A 318 7.28 -2.64 18.50
CA LEU A 318 7.33 -3.84 19.32
C LEU A 318 6.38 -3.73 20.53
N ARG A 319 5.10 -3.53 20.23
CA ARG A 319 3.98 -3.46 21.17
C ARG A 319 2.86 -4.35 20.63
N LEU A 320 2.20 -5.09 21.51
CA LEU A 320 1.21 -6.09 21.13
C LEU A 320 0.08 -6.16 22.15
N SER A 321 -1.16 -6.18 21.68
CA SER A 321 -2.32 -6.52 22.50
C SER A 321 -2.54 -8.04 22.51
N VAL A 322 -2.88 -8.60 23.68
CA VAL A 322 -3.16 -10.04 23.83
C VAL A 322 -4.47 -10.24 24.59
N LYS A 323 -5.42 -10.94 23.98
CA LYS A 323 -6.70 -11.25 24.60
C LYS A 323 -6.99 -12.74 24.58
N ILE A 324 -7.39 -13.29 25.73
CA ILE A 324 -8.00 -14.61 25.80
C ILE A 324 -9.50 -14.47 25.47
N VAL A 325 -9.96 -15.30 24.55
CA VAL A 325 -11.34 -15.33 24.08
C VAL A 325 -11.97 -16.68 24.41
N GLU A 326 -13.28 -16.66 24.58
CA GLU A 326 -14.09 -17.86 24.95
C GLU A 326 -14.04 -18.91 23.83
N ASP A 327 -14.22 -18.46 22.59
CA ASP A 327 -14.29 -19.29 21.40
C ASP A 327 -14.03 -18.49 20.12
N ILE A 328 -14.23 -19.13 18.95
CA ILE A 328 -14.08 -18.51 17.63
C ILE A 328 -15.10 -17.38 17.41
N ASP A 329 -16.29 -17.45 17.98
CA ASP A 329 -17.33 -16.44 17.78
C ASP A 329 -16.93 -15.12 18.47
N GLU A 330 -16.42 -15.18 19.71
CA GLU A 330 -15.85 -14.00 20.37
C GLU A 330 -14.62 -13.44 19.62
N ALA A 331 -13.79 -14.31 19.04
CA ALA A 331 -12.68 -13.84 18.21
C ALA A 331 -13.15 -13.08 16.97
N LEU A 332 -14.18 -13.59 16.28
CA LEU A 332 -14.79 -12.95 15.11
C LEU A 332 -15.45 -11.61 15.47
N GLU A 333 -16.15 -11.53 16.61
CA GLU A 333 -16.74 -10.28 17.12
C GLU A 333 -15.66 -9.24 17.43
N HIS A 334 -14.57 -9.66 18.05
CA HIS A 334 -13.44 -8.78 18.35
C HIS A 334 -12.80 -8.23 17.05
N ILE A 335 -12.52 -9.09 16.08
CA ILE A 335 -11.96 -8.70 14.77
C ILE A 335 -12.92 -7.76 14.04
N ALA A 336 -14.22 -8.04 14.04
CA ALA A 336 -15.21 -7.19 13.39
C ALA A 336 -15.30 -5.80 14.02
N LYS A 337 -15.10 -5.69 15.34
CA LYS A 337 -15.19 -4.44 16.11
C LYS A 337 -13.93 -3.58 15.97
N TYR A 338 -12.74 -4.16 16.04
CA TYR A 338 -11.47 -3.42 16.17
C TYR A 338 -10.58 -3.51 14.93
N GLY A 339 -10.76 -4.53 14.09
CA GLY A 339 -9.97 -4.73 12.88
C GLY A 339 -10.20 -3.65 11.83
N THR A 340 -9.18 -3.38 11.06
CA THR A 340 -9.20 -2.42 9.95
C THR A 340 -9.48 -3.07 8.60
N LYS A 341 -9.88 -4.34 8.59
CA LYS A 341 -10.16 -5.15 7.39
C LYS A 341 -8.93 -5.37 6.50
N HIS A 342 -7.75 -5.37 7.11
CA HIS A 342 -6.48 -5.51 6.40
C HIS A 342 -6.09 -6.98 6.25
N SER A 343 -5.61 -7.62 7.29
CA SER A 343 -5.10 -8.99 7.27
C SER A 343 -5.41 -9.69 8.57
N GLU A 344 -6.09 -10.82 8.50
CA GLU A 344 -6.53 -11.58 9.66
C GLU A 344 -6.10 -13.04 9.51
N CYS A 345 -5.69 -13.68 10.60
CA CYS A 345 -5.19 -15.04 10.60
C CYS A 345 -5.88 -15.90 11.68
N ILE A 346 -6.19 -17.14 11.33
CA ILE A 346 -6.47 -18.22 12.28
C ILE A 346 -5.36 -19.27 12.21
N VAL A 347 -4.95 -19.77 13.37
CA VAL A 347 -4.09 -20.97 13.46
C VAL A 347 -4.91 -22.10 14.04
N THR A 348 -5.16 -23.16 13.25
CA THR A 348 -6.00 -24.30 13.63
C THR A 348 -5.70 -25.52 12.77
N GLU A 349 -5.92 -26.71 13.29
CA GLU A 349 -5.96 -27.97 12.53
C GLU A 349 -7.43 -28.44 12.27
N ASP A 350 -8.42 -27.72 12.81
CA ASP A 350 -9.83 -28.01 12.54
C ASP A 350 -10.29 -27.36 11.24
N TYR A 351 -10.71 -28.18 10.28
CA TYR A 351 -11.19 -27.74 8.98
C TYR A 351 -12.43 -26.84 9.07
N ASN A 352 -13.37 -27.14 10.00
CA ASN A 352 -14.59 -26.37 10.12
C ASN A 352 -14.33 -24.99 10.74
N ALA A 353 -13.44 -24.92 11.74
CA ALA A 353 -13.01 -23.65 12.32
C ALA A 353 -12.30 -22.76 11.26
N ALA A 354 -11.38 -23.35 10.48
CA ALA A 354 -10.71 -22.66 9.38
C ALA A 354 -11.72 -22.11 8.36
N ARG A 355 -12.68 -22.93 7.95
CA ARG A 355 -13.72 -22.54 6.99
C ARG A 355 -14.62 -21.44 7.53
N LYS A 356 -15.11 -21.59 8.78
CA LYS A 356 -15.93 -20.58 9.45
C LYS A 356 -15.20 -19.24 9.52
N PHE A 357 -13.91 -19.24 9.89
CA PHE A 357 -13.10 -18.02 9.96
C PHE A 357 -13.00 -17.34 8.59
N GLN A 358 -12.67 -18.10 7.53
CA GLN A 358 -12.56 -17.56 6.17
C GLN A 358 -13.88 -17.01 5.63
N ASP A 359 -15.00 -17.65 5.95
CA ASP A 359 -16.33 -17.22 5.47
C ASP A 359 -16.87 -16.00 6.22
N CYS A 360 -16.52 -15.83 7.52
CA CYS A 360 -17.06 -14.78 8.38
C CYS A 360 -16.18 -13.52 8.44
N VAL A 361 -14.87 -13.63 8.27
CA VAL A 361 -13.96 -12.48 8.39
C VAL A 361 -14.02 -11.59 7.16
N ASP A 362 -14.37 -10.32 7.35
CA ASP A 362 -14.40 -9.31 6.31
C ASP A 362 -13.05 -8.54 6.27
N ALA A 363 -12.02 -9.15 5.68
CA ALA A 363 -10.70 -8.54 5.50
C ALA A 363 -10.20 -8.68 4.06
N ALA A 364 -9.18 -7.89 3.68
CA ALA A 364 -8.55 -7.95 2.38
C ALA A 364 -7.76 -9.26 2.18
N ALA A 365 -7.16 -9.78 3.26
CA ALA A 365 -6.47 -11.06 3.28
C ALA A 365 -6.86 -11.86 4.53
N VAL A 366 -7.28 -13.11 4.34
CA VAL A 366 -7.68 -14.01 5.42
C VAL A 366 -6.85 -15.27 5.35
N TYR A 367 -6.05 -15.51 6.37
CA TYR A 367 -5.06 -16.58 6.44
C TYR A 367 -5.52 -17.73 7.31
N VAL A 368 -5.17 -18.93 6.91
CA VAL A 368 -5.17 -20.12 7.73
C VAL A 368 -3.74 -20.63 7.82
N ASN A 369 -3.19 -20.73 9.02
CA ASN A 369 -1.87 -21.29 9.29
C ASN A 369 -0.70 -20.60 8.58
N ALA A 370 -0.80 -19.28 8.38
CA ALA A 370 0.27 -18.48 7.80
C ALA A 370 0.31 -17.07 8.41
N SER A 371 1.49 -16.46 8.42
CA SER A 371 1.71 -15.12 8.96
C SER A 371 1.00 -14.04 8.14
N THR A 372 0.41 -13.04 8.78
CA THR A 372 -0.16 -11.85 8.12
C THR A 372 0.88 -11.05 7.35
N ARG A 373 2.17 -11.27 7.63
CA ARG A 373 3.31 -10.65 6.95
C ARG A 373 3.38 -10.94 5.45
N PHE A 374 2.70 -11.98 4.97
CA PHE A 374 2.60 -12.29 3.56
C PHE A 374 1.66 -11.37 2.76
N THR A 375 0.89 -10.48 3.39
CA THR A 375 0.07 -9.48 2.66
C THR A 375 0.96 -8.40 2.06
N ASP A 376 1.60 -8.73 0.95
CA ASP A 376 2.60 -7.91 0.26
C ASP A 376 2.57 -8.27 -1.23
N GLY A 377 2.75 -7.28 -2.11
CA GLY A 377 2.67 -7.50 -3.56
C GLY A 377 3.75 -8.45 -4.09
N PHE A 378 4.95 -8.47 -3.51
CA PHE A 378 6.00 -9.41 -3.89
C PHE A 378 5.66 -10.82 -3.43
N GLU A 379 5.26 -10.96 -2.17
CA GLU A 379 4.90 -12.26 -1.58
C GLU A 379 3.68 -12.89 -2.27
N PHE A 380 2.73 -12.08 -2.76
CA PHE A 380 1.60 -12.56 -3.55
C PHE A 380 1.94 -12.83 -5.03
N GLY A 381 3.18 -12.61 -5.44
CA GLY A 381 3.62 -12.81 -6.82
C GLY A 381 3.18 -11.72 -7.79
N PHE A 382 2.73 -10.57 -7.29
CA PHE A 382 2.35 -9.41 -8.13
C PHE A 382 3.57 -8.56 -8.54
N GLY A 383 4.72 -8.81 -7.95
CA GLY A 383 6.01 -8.20 -8.29
C GLY A 383 6.24 -6.78 -7.79
N ALA A 384 5.20 -6.02 -7.50
CA ALA A 384 5.26 -4.68 -6.89
C ALA A 384 3.87 -4.26 -6.42
N GLU A 385 3.81 -3.28 -5.52
CA GLU A 385 2.55 -2.68 -5.08
C GLU A 385 2.70 -1.20 -4.77
N ILE A 386 1.60 -0.44 -4.93
CA ILE A 386 1.53 0.95 -4.50
C ILE A 386 0.98 1.07 -3.07
N GLY A 387 0.56 -0.02 -2.48
CA GLY A 387 0.03 -0.15 -1.13
C GLY A 387 -1.10 -1.16 -1.05
N ILE A 388 -1.63 -1.33 0.16
CA ILE A 388 -2.69 -2.30 0.45
C ILE A 388 -3.96 -1.52 0.77
N SER A 389 -5.02 -1.76 -0.03
CA SER A 389 -6.32 -1.16 0.17
C SER A 389 -7.23 -2.08 1.00
N THR A 390 -7.97 -1.49 1.93
CA THR A 390 -8.99 -2.18 2.72
C THR A 390 -10.42 -1.87 2.25
N GLN A 391 -10.57 -1.07 1.19
CA GLN A 391 -11.84 -0.73 0.58
C GLN A 391 -12.48 -1.93 -0.11
N LYS A 392 -13.82 -1.90 -0.24
CA LYS A 392 -14.57 -2.88 -1.03
C LYS A 392 -14.83 -2.41 -2.46
N LEU A 393 -14.79 -1.10 -2.67
CA LEU A 393 -15.01 -0.50 -3.98
C LEU A 393 -13.67 -0.36 -4.71
N HIS A 394 -13.59 -0.87 -5.93
CA HIS A 394 -12.45 -0.94 -6.81
C HIS A 394 -11.39 -1.95 -6.33
N ALA A 395 -10.24 -1.51 -5.77
CA ALA A 395 -9.15 -2.38 -5.34
C ALA A 395 -9.29 -2.78 -3.87
N ARG A 396 -9.00 -4.05 -3.55
CA ARG A 396 -8.91 -4.56 -2.18
C ARG A 396 -7.70 -5.49 -2.05
N GLY A 397 -6.87 -5.30 -1.03
CA GLY A 397 -5.59 -6.00 -0.86
C GLY A 397 -4.43 -5.25 -1.50
N PRO A 398 -3.29 -5.92 -1.76
CA PRO A 398 -2.14 -5.32 -2.43
C PRO A 398 -2.50 -4.78 -3.81
N MET A 399 -2.23 -3.49 -4.04
CA MET A 399 -2.55 -2.81 -5.30
C MET A 399 -1.36 -2.86 -6.24
N ALA A 400 -1.39 -3.82 -7.16
CA ALA A 400 -0.42 -4.00 -8.22
C ALA A 400 -0.86 -3.32 -9.54
N LEU A 401 -0.25 -3.70 -10.66
CA LEU A 401 -0.57 -3.11 -11.96
C LEU A 401 -2.04 -3.26 -12.40
N PRO A 402 -2.71 -4.44 -12.20
CA PRO A 402 -4.11 -4.59 -12.58
C PRO A 402 -5.06 -3.64 -11.84
N GLU A 403 -4.77 -3.33 -10.57
CA GLU A 403 -5.59 -2.45 -9.72
C GLU A 403 -5.45 -0.97 -10.12
N LEU A 404 -4.39 -0.61 -10.86
CA LEU A 404 -4.22 0.72 -11.46
C LEU A 404 -4.88 0.84 -12.84
N THR A 405 -5.78 -0.10 -13.16
CA THR A 405 -6.54 -0.09 -14.41
C THR A 405 -8.04 -0.20 -14.13
N SER A 406 -8.84 0.26 -15.10
CA SER A 406 -10.26 -0.01 -15.20
C SER A 406 -10.50 -0.88 -16.44
N TYR A 407 -11.71 -0.84 -16.99
CA TYR A 407 -12.03 -1.54 -18.22
C TYR A 407 -12.98 -0.73 -19.08
N LYS A 408 -12.95 -1.02 -20.38
CA LYS A 408 -13.98 -0.57 -21.31
C LYS A 408 -14.51 -1.74 -22.14
N PHE A 409 -15.66 -1.53 -22.75
CA PHE A 409 -16.23 -2.50 -23.70
C PHE A 409 -15.91 -2.08 -25.14
N LEU A 410 -15.33 -3.00 -25.90
CA LEU A 410 -15.20 -2.90 -27.35
C LEU A 410 -16.37 -3.67 -27.95
N ILE A 411 -17.18 -2.99 -28.76
CA ILE A 411 -18.40 -3.57 -29.36
C ILE A 411 -18.25 -3.52 -30.86
N ASN A 412 -18.21 -4.70 -31.49
CA ASN A 412 -18.07 -4.83 -32.93
C ASN A 412 -19.37 -5.41 -33.50
N GLY A 413 -19.92 -4.70 -34.45
CA GLY A 413 -21.17 -5.08 -35.17
C GLY A 413 -20.97 -5.06 -36.66
N SER A 414 -22.06 -5.42 -37.39
CA SER A 414 -22.19 -5.42 -38.84
C SER A 414 -23.47 -4.69 -39.30
N GLY A 415 -23.87 -3.64 -38.55
CA GLY A 415 -25.07 -2.86 -38.87
C GLY A 415 -26.29 -3.14 -38.00
N GLN A 416 -26.12 -3.83 -36.86
CA GLN A 416 -27.23 -4.08 -35.92
C GLN A 416 -27.80 -2.76 -35.35
N THR A 417 -29.12 -2.68 -35.32
CA THR A 417 -29.87 -1.58 -34.72
C THR A 417 -30.71 -2.09 -33.55
N ARG A 418 -30.99 -1.24 -32.60
CA ARG A 418 -31.93 -1.53 -31.52
C ARG A 418 -33.35 -1.19 -32.01
N GLY A 419 -34.24 -2.19 -31.96
CA GLY A 419 -35.67 -2.01 -32.23
C GLY A 419 -36.42 -1.33 -31.10
#